data_7b093f55d84ef10871154ad6d4c0a065
#
_entry.id   7b093f55d84ef10871154ad6d4c0a065
#
_cell.length_a   1.000
_cell.length_b   1.000
_cell.length_c   1.000
_cell.angle_alpha   90.00
_cell.angle_beta   90.00
_cell.angle_gamma   90.00
#
_symmetry.space_group_name_H-M   'P 1'
#
loop_
_entity.id
_entity.type
_entity.pdbx_description
1 polymer ?
#
loop_
_entity_poly.entity_id
_entity_poly.type
_entity_poly.pdbx_seq_one_letter_code
_entity_poly.pdbx_strand_id
1 'polypeptide(L)'
;TIGAALGRDLFEQFRPGNSVLLTRIGICVGLMVSLGMGYAVGGNVIAVATAAFFGICASTFMPVYLLGLYWKRPNARAAIASMVAGFVTNVFWMAFVNAKTAASLGICAKIFGKPYLSSPSWSATWNVVDPLVVGIPAAFIVLVVWALIDRPMDRKHADYCFNRAAQA
;
A
#
# COMPACT_ATOMS: atom_id res chain seq x y z
N THR A 1 -16.63 0.86 0.98
CA THR A 1 -15.64 0.37 -0.01
C THR A 1 -15.27 -1.08 0.23
N ILE A 2 -14.73 -1.47 1.42
CA ILE A 2 -14.28 -2.84 1.73
C ILE A 2 -15.42 -3.85 1.59
N GLY A 3 -16.61 -3.55 2.13
CA GLY A 3 -17.77 -4.42 2.03
C GLY A 3 -18.28 -4.59 0.59
N ALA A 4 -18.19 -3.54 -0.24
CA ALA A 4 -18.54 -3.61 -1.65
C ALA A 4 -17.53 -4.42 -2.45
N ALA A 5 -16.23 -4.25 -2.19
CA ALA A 5 -15.17 -5.03 -2.82
C ALA A 5 -15.28 -6.53 -2.45
N LEU A 6 -15.44 -6.84 -1.17
CA LEU A 6 -15.64 -8.23 -0.73
C LEU A 6 -16.92 -8.84 -1.31
N GLY A 7 -18.04 -8.09 -1.29
CA GLY A 7 -19.33 -8.59 -1.79
C GLY A 7 -19.35 -8.78 -3.31
N ARG A 8 -18.76 -7.85 -4.06
CA ARG A 8 -18.78 -7.88 -5.51
C ARG A 8 -17.64 -8.69 -6.12
N ASP A 9 -16.39 -8.40 -5.69
CA ASP A 9 -15.23 -8.97 -6.38
C ASP A 9 -14.92 -10.40 -5.92
N LEU A 10 -15.16 -10.73 -4.64
CA LEU A 10 -14.89 -12.07 -4.14
C LEU A 10 -16.08 -13.01 -4.32
N PHE A 11 -17.30 -12.60 -3.97
CA PHE A 11 -18.45 -13.50 -3.98
C PHE A 11 -19.10 -13.65 -5.34
N GLU A 12 -19.08 -12.62 -6.21
CA GLU A 12 -19.62 -12.70 -7.57
C GLU A 12 -18.81 -13.69 -8.42
N GLN A 13 -17.52 -13.85 -8.13
CA GLN A 13 -16.66 -14.82 -8.78
C GLN A 13 -17.02 -16.28 -8.43
N PHE A 14 -17.60 -16.51 -7.24
CA PHE A 14 -17.98 -17.85 -6.78
C PHE A 14 -19.45 -18.20 -7.00
N ARG A 15 -20.35 -17.21 -7.12
CA ARG A 15 -21.80 -17.42 -7.36
C ARG A 15 -22.41 -16.25 -8.14
N PRO A 16 -22.48 -16.34 -9.47
CA PRO A 16 -23.21 -15.36 -10.29
C PRO A 16 -24.73 -15.51 -10.03
N GLY A 17 -25.40 -14.47 -9.53
CA GLY A 17 -26.85 -14.47 -9.43
C GLY A 17 -27.51 -13.57 -8.39
N ASN A 18 -26.86 -13.25 -7.27
CA ASN A 18 -27.44 -12.41 -6.20
C ASN A 18 -26.47 -11.34 -5.71
N SER A 19 -25.84 -10.60 -6.60
CA SER A 19 -24.76 -9.65 -6.29
C SER A 19 -25.18 -8.54 -5.30
N VAL A 20 -26.42 -8.07 -5.39
CA VAL A 20 -26.91 -6.97 -4.53
C VAL A 20 -27.08 -7.39 -3.07
N LEU A 21 -27.59 -8.58 -2.84
CA LEU A 21 -27.82 -9.09 -1.47
C LEU A 21 -26.50 -9.46 -0.80
N LEU A 22 -25.59 -10.09 -1.52
CA LEU A 22 -24.23 -10.41 -1.08
C LEU A 22 -23.41 -9.15 -0.76
N THR A 23 -23.53 -8.11 -1.60
CA THR A 23 -22.89 -6.82 -1.34
C THR A 23 -23.42 -6.16 -0.07
N ARG A 24 -24.73 -6.20 0.18
CA ARG A 24 -25.34 -5.69 1.43
C ARG A 24 -24.86 -6.45 2.66
N ILE A 25 -24.82 -7.77 2.60
CA ILE A 25 -24.28 -8.60 3.70
C ILE A 25 -22.81 -8.28 3.94
N GLY A 26 -22.00 -8.19 2.88
CA GLY A 26 -20.58 -7.83 2.98
C GLY A 26 -20.35 -6.46 3.63
N ILE A 27 -21.19 -5.48 3.31
CA ILE A 27 -21.14 -4.15 3.95
C ILE A 27 -21.51 -4.23 5.43
N CYS A 28 -22.58 -4.95 5.78
CA CYS A 28 -22.99 -5.13 7.17
C CYS A 28 -21.92 -5.83 7.99
N VAL A 29 -21.35 -6.92 7.50
CA VAL A 29 -20.27 -7.65 8.17
C VAL A 29 -19.02 -6.76 8.31
N GLY A 30 -18.62 -6.05 7.28
CA GLY A 30 -17.50 -5.11 7.31
C GLY A 30 -17.68 -3.99 8.34
N LEU A 31 -18.90 -3.43 8.45
CA LEU A 31 -19.23 -2.42 9.44
C LEU A 31 -19.19 -2.99 10.86
N MET A 32 -19.74 -4.18 11.10
CA MET A 32 -19.73 -4.81 12.42
C MET A 32 -18.31 -5.12 12.89
N VAL A 33 -17.47 -5.65 12.01
CA VAL A 33 -16.05 -5.92 12.31
C VAL A 33 -15.31 -4.60 12.59
N SER A 34 -15.51 -3.57 11.77
CA SER A 34 -14.88 -2.26 11.94
C SER A 34 -15.31 -1.59 13.25
N LEU A 35 -16.60 -1.68 13.60
CA LEU A 35 -17.13 -1.14 14.85
C LEU A 35 -16.53 -1.87 16.07
N GLY A 36 -16.48 -3.20 16.01
CA GLY A 36 -15.89 -4.02 17.08
C GLY A 36 -14.41 -3.74 17.29
N MET A 37 -13.65 -3.62 16.21
CA MET A 37 -12.23 -3.23 16.28
C MET A 37 -12.06 -1.80 16.78
N GLY A 38 -12.89 -0.86 16.34
CA GLY A 38 -12.83 0.52 16.79
C GLY A 38 -13.10 0.70 18.29
N TYR A 39 -13.94 -0.16 18.86
CA TYR A 39 -14.21 -0.16 20.30
C TYR A 39 -13.09 -0.78 21.14
N ALA A 40 -12.42 -1.79 20.58
CA ALA A 40 -11.31 -2.49 21.24
C ALA A 40 -9.99 -1.71 21.20
N VAL A 41 -9.86 -0.77 20.25
CA VAL A 41 -8.62 -0.04 19.97
C VAL A 41 -8.78 1.42 20.42
N GLY A 42 -7.96 1.89 21.36
CA GLY A 42 -8.02 3.26 21.86
C GLY A 42 -7.77 4.32 20.76
N GLY A 43 -8.34 5.54 20.95
CA GLY A 43 -8.34 6.61 19.94
C GLY A 43 -6.95 7.00 19.39
N ASN A 44 -5.90 6.95 20.22
CA ASN A 44 -4.52 7.24 19.78
C ASN A 44 -4.00 6.21 18.76
N VAL A 45 -4.37 4.94 18.92
CA VAL A 45 -3.95 3.86 18.01
C VAL A 45 -4.68 3.99 16.68
N ILE A 46 -5.92 4.44 16.67
CA ILE A 46 -6.70 4.67 15.44
C ILE A 46 -6.02 5.73 14.58
N ALA A 47 -5.59 6.84 15.17
CA ALA A 47 -4.90 7.90 14.43
C ALA A 47 -3.59 7.41 13.78
N VAL A 48 -2.77 6.67 14.55
CA VAL A 48 -1.52 6.10 14.07
C VAL A 48 -1.77 5.05 12.97
N ALA A 49 -2.76 4.18 13.15
CA ALA A 49 -3.12 3.16 12.17
C ALA A 49 -3.64 3.77 10.86
N THR A 50 -4.44 4.85 10.95
CA THR A 50 -4.92 5.57 9.76
C THR A 50 -3.78 6.21 8.99
N ALA A 51 -2.87 6.91 9.66
CA ALA A 51 -1.70 7.50 9.03
C ALA A 51 -0.80 6.44 8.38
N ALA A 52 -0.57 5.32 9.07
CA ALA A 52 0.19 4.19 8.54
C ALA A 52 -0.45 3.58 7.28
N PHE A 53 -1.77 3.41 7.29
CA PHE A 53 -2.51 2.88 6.15
C PHE A 53 -2.40 3.79 4.92
N PHE A 54 -2.58 5.10 5.09
CA PHE A 54 -2.37 6.07 4.02
C PHE A 54 -0.94 6.05 3.49
N GLY A 55 0.05 5.92 4.38
CA GLY A 55 1.46 5.79 4.00
C GLY A 55 1.72 4.56 3.14
N ILE A 56 1.17 3.41 3.52
CA ILE A 56 1.28 2.16 2.76
C ILE A 56 0.61 2.31 1.39
N CYS A 57 -0.61 2.82 1.33
CA CYS A 57 -1.32 3.02 0.07
C CYS A 57 -0.57 3.98 -0.87
N ALA A 58 -0.11 5.10 -0.35
CA ALA A 58 0.61 6.09 -1.15
C ALA A 58 1.93 5.54 -1.68
N SER A 59 2.75 4.89 -0.85
CA SER A 59 4.03 4.31 -1.28
C SER A 59 3.88 3.17 -2.27
N THR A 60 2.76 2.44 -2.21
CA THR A 60 2.48 1.31 -3.10
C THR A 60 1.95 1.78 -4.46
N PHE A 61 0.97 2.67 -4.47
CA PHE A 61 0.23 2.98 -5.69
C PHE A 61 0.68 4.26 -6.40
N MET A 62 1.13 5.29 -5.67
CA MET A 62 1.46 6.60 -6.25
C MET A 62 2.57 6.53 -7.32
N PRO A 63 3.69 5.80 -7.12
CA PRO A 63 4.74 5.72 -8.13
C PRO A 63 4.26 5.09 -9.43
N VAL A 64 3.50 4.00 -9.33
CA VAL A 64 2.96 3.29 -10.49
C VAL A 64 1.93 4.12 -11.22
N TYR A 65 1.06 4.81 -10.49
CA TYR A 65 0.04 5.68 -11.07
C TYR A 65 0.67 6.86 -11.82
N LEU A 66 1.60 7.59 -11.18
CA LEU A 66 2.26 8.74 -11.80
C LEU A 66 3.06 8.35 -13.05
N LEU A 67 3.92 7.33 -12.95
CA LEU A 67 4.73 6.91 -14.09
C LEU A 67 3.88 6.23 -15.17
N GLY A 68 2.81 5.55 -14.81
CA GLY A 68 1.87 4.97 -15.76
C GLY A 68 1.13 6.02 -16.60
N LEU A 69 0.88 7.21 -16.06
CA LEU A 69 0.26 8.32 -16.80
C LEU A 69 1.23 9.06 -17.74
N TYR A 70 2.47 9.24 -17.30
CA TYR A 70 3.44 10.09 -18.01
C TYR A 70 4.47 9.32 -18.83
N TRP A 71 4.70 8.06 -18.54
CA TRP A 71 5.75 7.26 -19.15
C TRP A 71 5.20 6.01 -19.83
N LYS A 72 5.40 5.86 -21.12
CA LYS A 72 4.88 4.74 -21.94
C LYS A 72 5.72 3.46 -21.87
N ARG A 73 6.85 3.48 -21.17
CA ARG A 73 7.80 2.35 -21.14
C ARG A 73 7.51 1.28 -20.08
N PRO A 74 7.00 1.61 -18.87
CA PRO A 74 6.80 0.63 -17.83
C PRO A 74 5.89 -0.52 -18.26
N ASN A 75 6.32 -1.74 -17.97
CA ASN A 75 5.58 -2.97 -18.19
C ASN A 75 4.84 -3.37 -16.90
N ALA A 76 3.86 -4.26 -16.99
CA ALA A 76 3.13 -4.80 -15.85
C ALA A 76 4.06 -5.39 -14.76
N ARG A 77 5.16 -6.03 -15.16
CA ARG A 77 6.16 -6.55 -14.22
C ARG A 77 6.87 -5.46 -13.42
N ALA A 78 7.23 -4.36 -14.07
CA ALA A 78 7.83 -3.21 -13.40
C ALA A 78 6.86 -2.57 -12.41
N ALA A 79 5.59 -2.48 -12.77
CA ALA A 79 4.53 -1.98 -11.88
C ALA A 79 4.37 -2.86 -10.64
N ILE A 80 4.27 -4.19 -10.81
CA ILE A 80 4.15 -5.13 -9.69
C ILE A 80 5.39 -5.08 -8.79
N ALA A 81 6.59 -5.07 -9.36
CA ALA A 81 7.84 -4.98 -8.61
C ALA A 81 7.92 -3.70 -7.76
N SER A 82 7.51 -2.57 -8.33
CA SER A 82 7.44 -1.28 -7.63
C SER A 82 6.43 -1.30 -6.49
N MET A 83 5.22 -1.84 -6.73
CA MET A 83 4.19 -1.98 -5.69
C MET A 83 4.69 -2.82 -4.51
N VAL A 84 5.29 -3.97 -4.80
CA VAL A 84 5.86 -4.86 -3.77
C VAL A 84 6.99 -4.16 -3.01
N ALA A 85 7.89 -3.48 -3.72
CA ALA A 85 8.99 -2.75 -3.10
C ALA A 85 8.50 -1.61 -2.19
N GLY A 86 7.53 -0.80 -2.65
CA GLY A 86 6.94 0.28 -1.86
C GLY A 86 6.23 -0.24 -0.62
N PHE A 87 5.45 -1.31 -0.77
CA PHE A 87 4.77 -1.97 0.34
C PHE A 87 5.76 -2.51 1.38
N VAL A 88 6.72 -3.33 0.94
CA VAL A 88 7.70 -3.96 1.84
C VAL A 88 8.55 -2.92 2.55
N THR A 89 9.05 -1.92 1.82
CA THR A 89 9.88 -0.85 2.42
C THR A 89 9.08 -0.06 3.46
N ASN A 90 7.82 0.29 3.16
CA ASN A 90 6.98 1.03 4.08
C ASN A 90 6.66 0.21 5.34
N VAL A 91 6.24 -1.05 5.18
CA VAL A 91 5.93 -1.95 6.30
C VAL A 91 7.18 -2.21 7.15
N PHE A 92 8.33 -2.44 6.52
CA PHE A 92 9.59 -2.63 7.24
C PHE A 92 9.95 -1.39 8.07
N TRP A 93 9.88 -0.20 7.47
CA TRP A 93 10.17 1.05 8.18
C TRP A 93 9.22 1.30 9.33
N MET A 94 7.93 1.05 9.12
CA MET A 94 6.90 1.18 10.13
C MET A 94 7.07 0.20 11.30
N ALA A 95 7.45 -1.04 11.01
CA ALA A 95 7.57 -2.09 12.03
C ALA A 95 8.86 -2.00 12.85
N PHE A 96 9.96 -1.51 12.25
CA PHE A 96 11.27 -1.61 12.86
C PHE A 96 11.95 -0.27 13.13
N VAL A 97 11.76 0.74 12.30
CA VAL A 97 12.55 1.98 12.35
C VAL A 97 11.79 3.14 12.99
N ASN A 98 10.56 3.38 12.59
CA ASN A 98 9.78 4.50 13.10
C ASN A 98 9.38 4.28 14.57
N ALA A 99 9.82 5.15 15.46
CA ALA A 99 9.64 4.99 16.90
C ALA A 99 8.16 4.95 17.33
N LYS A 100 7.31 5.76 16.69
CA LYS A 100 5.87 5.85 17.05
C LYS A 100 5.11 4.59 16.65
N THR A 101 5.30 4.14 15.42
CA THR A 101 4.56 2.99 14.86
C THR A 101 5.13 1.66 15.34
N ALA A 102 6.47 1.52 15.44
CA ALA A 102 7.12 0.32 15.95
C ALA A 102 6.77 0.06 17.42
N ALA A 103 6.72 1.10 18.25
CA ALA A 103 6.30 0.98 19.65
C ALA A 103 4.82 0.57 19.76
N SER A 104 3.94 1.09 18.90
CA SER A 104 2.51 0.74 18.89
C SER A 104 2.26 -0.70 18.43
N LEU A 105 3.04 -1.20 17.47
CA LEU A 105 2.95 -2.58 16.96
C LEU A 105 3.60 -3.60 17.89
N GLY A 106 4.61 -3.22 18.66
CA GLY A 106 5.32 -4.09 19.60
C GLY A 106 6.09 -5.26 18.96
N ILE A 107 6.18 -5.32 17.64
CA ILE A 107 6.84 -6.40 16.89
C ILE A 107 8.34 -6.39 17.15
N CYS A 108 8.96 -5.22 17.08
CA CYS A 108 10.39 -5.05 17.34
C CYS A 108 10.76 -5.42 18.79
N ALA A 109 9.91 -5.09 19.74
CA ALA A 109 10.10 -5.44 21.15
C ALA A 109 10.07 -6.96 21.38
N LYS A 110 9.21 -7.69 20.66
CA LYS A 110 9.12 -9.17 20.76
C LYS A 110 10.29 -9.89 20.12
N ILE A 111 10.86 -9.36 19.04
CA ILE A 111 11.94 -10.02 18.28
C ILE A 111 13.32 -9.63 18.82
N PHE A 112 13.54 -8.36 19.09
CA PHE A 112 14.86 -7.79 19.46
C PHE A 112 14.94 -7.29 20.90
N GLY A 113 13.86 -7.34 21.67
CA GLY A 113 13.82 -6.83 23.06
C GLY A 113 13.97 -5.30 23.16
N LYS A 114 13.91 -4.58 22.04
CA LYS A 114 14.02 -3.12 21.97
C LYS A 114 12.76 -2.53 21.35
N PRO A 115 12.30 -1.35 21.78
CA PRO A 115 11.06 -0.75 21.24
C PRO A 115 11.16 -0.41 19.75
N TYR A 116 12.36 -0.12 19.24
CA TYR A 116 12.65 0.14 17.83
C TYR A 116 14.13 -0.12 17.52
N LEU A 117 14.45 -0.33 16.25
CA LEU A 117 15.81 -0.60 15.79
C LEU A 117 16.58 0.72 15.73
N SER A 118 17.31 1.05 16.79
CA SER A 118 18.10 2.28 16.91
C SER A 118 19.58 1.94 17.02
N SER A 119 20.38 2.56 16.18
CA SER A 119 21.84 2.61 16.36
C SER A 119 22.22 3.97 16.94
N PRO A 120 23.11 4.06 17.97
CA PRO A 120 23.34 5.29 18.73
C PRO A 120 23.86 6.47 17.90
N SER A 121 24.49 6.23 16.76
CA SER A 121 25.12 7.29 15.95
C SER A 121 24.27 7.77 14.75
N TRP A 122 23.19 7.06 14.37
CA TRP A 122 22.42 7.36 13.17
C TRP A 122 20.93 7.59 13.43
N SER A 123 20.50 7.45 14.65
CA SER A 123 19.13 7.12 15.00
C SER A 123 18.23 8.27 15.39
N ALA A 124 18.74 9.39 15.87
CA ALA A 124 17.86 10.44 16.41
C ALA A 124 16.97 11.09 15.34
N THR A 125 17.45 11.19 14.11
CA THR A 125 16.73 11.82 12.99
C THR A 125 15.86 10.81 12.23
N TRP A 126 16.35 9.59 12.01
CA TRP A 126 15.68 8.59 11.18
C TRP A 126 14.46 7.95 11.85
N ASN A 127 14.45 7.87 13.18
CA ASN A 127 13.32 7.31 13.93
C ASN A 127 12.05 8.18 13.87
N VAL A 128 12.20 9.46 13.51
CA VAL A 128 11.10 10.42 13.38
C VAL A 128 10.59 10.50 11.94
N VAL A 129 11.39 10.03 10.98
CA VAL A 129 11.02 10.08 9.54
C VAL A 129 9.83 9.18 9.29
N ASP A 130 8.82 9.75 8.64
CA ASP A 130 7.62 9.03 8.26
C ASP A 130 7.95 7.92 7.25
N PRO A 131 7.41 6.70 7.40
CA PRO A 131 7.61 5.59 6.46
C PRO A 131 7.33 5.94 5.01
N LEU A 132 6.40 6.86 4.76
CA LEU A 132 6.01 7.33 3.44
C LEU A 132 7.16 8.02 2.70
N VAL A 133 7.97 8.81 3.43
CA VAL A 133 9.10 9.57 2.85
C VAL A 133 10.18 8.63 2.30
N VAL A 134 10.31 7.44 2.86
CA VAL A 134 11.28 6.43 2.41
C VAL A 134 10.64 5.46 1.41
N GLY A 135 9.39 5.08 1.62
CA GLY A 135 8.68 4.13 0.77
C GLY A 135 8.44 4.63 -0.65
N ILE A 136 8.07 5.91 -0.82
CA ILE A 136 7.82 6.50 -2.15
C ILE A 136 9.08 6.51 -3.02
N PRO A 137 10.22 7.11 -2.59
CA PRO A 137 11.43 7.09 -3.40
C PRO A 137 11.93 5.67 -3.72
N ALA A 138 11.86 4.76 -2.76
CA ALA A 138 12.24 3.36 -2.98
C ALA A 138 11.42 2.71 -4.08
N ALA A 139 10.10 2.89 -4.07
CA ALA A 139 9.20 2.37 -5.09
C ALA A 139 9.45 3.00 -6.46
N PHE A 140 9.72 4.33 -6.52
CA PHE A 140 10.11 5.01 -7.76
C PHE A 140 11.41 4.47 -8.34
N ILE A 141 12.44 4.30 -7.52
CA ILE A 141 13.73 3.76 -7.96
C ILE A 141 13.55 2.37 -8.55
N VAL A 142 12.83 1.48 -7.85
CA VAL A 142 12.58 0.12 -8.32
C VAL A 142 11.79 0.13 -9.62
N LEU A 143 10.77 0.99 -9.75
CA LEU A 143 9.98 1.11 -10.97
C LEU A 143 10.84 1.53 -12.17
N VAL A 144 11.66 2.57 -11.99
CA VAL A 144 12.54 3.10 -13.05
C VAL A 144 13.58 2.04 -13.42
N VAL A 145 14.26 1.46 -12.45
CA VAL A 145 15.30 0.43 -12.69
C VAL A 145 14.71 -0.76 -13.42
N TRP A 146 13.56 -1.28 -12.96
CA TRP A 146 12.92 -2.43 -13.59
C TRP A 146 12.41 -2.13 -14.99
N ALA A 147 11.83 -0.94 -15.20
CA ALA A 147 11.39 -0.49 -16.52
C ALA A 147 12.54 -0.28 -17.52
N LEU A 148 13.76 -0.04 -17.04
CA LEU A 148 14.95 0.06 -17.88
C LEU A 148 15.53 -1.30 -18.25
N ILE A 149 15.45 -2.28 -17.33
CA ILE A 149 15.98 -3.64 -17.50
C ILE A 149 15.03 -4.51 -18.33
N ASP A 150 13.73 -4.41 -18.11
CA ASP A 150 12.73 -5.23 -18.78
C ASP A 150 12.38 -4.68 -20.17
N ARG A 151 11.81 -5.55 -20.99
CA ARG A 151 11.37 -5.19 -22.36
C ARG A 151 10.25 -4.16 -22.28
N PRO A 152 10.31 -3.11 -23.10
CA PRO A 152 9.24 -2.10 -23.10
C PRO A 152 7.90 -2.72 -23.52
N MET A 153 6.81 -2.12 -23.06
CA MET A 153 5.45 -2.47 -23.47
C MET A 153 5.34 -2.38 -25.02
N ASP A 154 4.52 -3.24 -25.61
CA ASP A 154 4.24 -3.20 -27.05
C ASP A 154 3.71 -1.81 -27.43
N ARG A 155 4.38 -1.17 -28.41
CA ARG A 155 4.06 0.20 -28.84
C ARG A 155 2.63 0.37 -29.28
N LYS A 156 2.07 -0.63 -29.96
CA LYS A 156 0.66 -0.59 -30.43
C LYS A 156 -0.31 -0.54 -29.26
N HIS A 157 -0.04 -1.33 -28.22
CA HIS A 157 -0.88 -1.37 -27.02
C HIS A 157 -0.73 -0.09 -26.18
N ALA A 158 0.48 0.39 -26.03
CA ALA A 158 0.75 1.65 -25.33
C ALA A 158 0.03 2.83 -26.01
N ASP A 159 0.18 2.98 -27.32
CA ASP A 159 -0.46 4.07 -28.06
C ASP A 159 -1.99 3.98 -28.04
N TYR A 160 -2.54 2.79 -28.08
CA TYR A 160 -3.99 2.58 -27.93
C TYR A 160 -4.49 3.08 -26.52
N CYS A 161 -3.81 2.72 -25.47
CA CYS A 161 -4.18 3.14 -24.11
C CYS A 161 -4.04 4.66 -23.92
N PHE A 162 -2.93 5.26 -24.40
CA PHE A 162 -2.70 6.70 -24.24
C PHE A 162 -3.63 7.54 -25.14
N ASN A 163 -3.95 7.12 -26.36
CA ASN A 163 -4.88 7.83 -27.22
C ASN A 163 -6.32 7.78 -26.68
N ARG A 164 -6.73 6.69 -26.06
CA ARG A 164 -8.04 6.63 -25.39
C ARG A 164 -8.10 7.53 -24.15
N ALA A 165 -7.05 7.59 -23.36
CA ALA A 165 -6.98 8.49 -22.21
C ALA A 165 -6.97 9.96 -22.58
N ALA A 166 -6.48 10.32 -23.78
CA ALA A 166 -6.48 11.68 -24.29
C ALA A 166 -7.85 12.12 -24.88
N GLN A 167 -8.75 11.17 -25.16
CA GLN A 167 -10.10 11.42 -25.70
C GLN A 167 -11.19 11.43 -24.63
N ALA A 168 -10.89 11.03 -23.39
CA ALA A 168 -11.79 11.01 -22.25
C ALA A 168 -11.64 12.26 -21.39
#